data_8a1e4ec73284fc757d5726b5a6093754
#
_entry.id   8a1e4ec73284fc757d5726b5a6093754
#
_cell.length_a   1.000
_cell.length_b   1.000
_cell.length_c   1.000
_cell.angle_alpha   90.00
_cell.angle_beta   90.00
_cell.angle_gamma   90.00
#
_symmetry.space_group_name_H-M   'P 1'
#
loop_
_entity.id
_entity.type
_entity.pdbx_description
1 polymer ?
#
loop_
_entity_poly.entity_id
_entity_poly.type
_entity_poly.pdbx_seq_one_letter_code
_entity_poly.pdbx_strand_id
1 'polypeptide(L)'
;MLAKDELRRLSQRAKGPDADILLFQIALLEDESFTNEIGDYIAAGAGGAAAVERAEQIFAGRLKNVDDEYIRERSVDVCDVCRRVVDILDGRPRRRLHLKRPSILVADRFFPSDLFSLDRRMVLGLASDQDSTVSHAAIMARSMGIPAVVQLGGGTAAMAVGHRAILDATTARLLWSRTVRRSPRRTVKLH
;
A
#
# COMPACT_ATOMS: atom_id res chain seq x y z
N MET A 1 0.03 -20.47 -4.78
CA MET A 1 -0.97 -21.06 -3.89
C MET A 1 -1.17 -20.23 -2.62
N LEU A 2 -0.17 -20.08 -1.76
CA LEU A 2 -0.31 -19.35 -0.49
C LEU A 2 -0.85 -17.91 -0.60
N ALA A 3 -0.35 -17.10 -1.53
CA ALA A 3 -0.81 -15.72 -1.73
C ALA A 3 -2.31 -15.64 -2.06
N LYS A 4 -2.80 -16.49 -2.95
CA LYS A 4 -4.22 -16.56 -3.31
C LYS A 4 -5.10 -16.95 -2.12
N ASP A 5 -4.67 -17.92 -1.34
CA ASP A 5 -5.44 -18.39 -0.18
C ASP A 5 -5.55 -17.30 0.90
N GLU A 6 -4.48 -16.53 1.10
CA GLU A 6 -4.51 -15.35 1.99
C GLU A 6 -5.48 -14.28 1.48
N LEU A 7 -5.41 -13.94 0.18
CA LEU A 7 -6.28 -12.93 -0.44
C LEU A 7 -7.75 -13.37 -0.37
N ARG A 8 -8.05 -14.64 -0.65
CA ARG A 8 -9.41 -15.18 -0.54
C ARG A 8 -9.97 -15.10 0.87
N ARG A 9 -9.14 -15.37 1.90
CA ARG A 9 -9.56 -15.22 3.31
C ARG A 9 -9.83 -13.76 3.66
N LEU A 10 -9.06 -12.83 3.12
CA LEU A 10 -9.27 -11.40 3.33
C LEU A 10 -10.53 -10.92 2.61
N SER A 11 -10.76 -11.35 1.35
CA SER A 11 -11.91 -10.93 0.54
C SER A 11 -13.25 -11.37 1.15
N GLN A 12 -13.29 -12.50 1.86
CA GLN A 12 -14.50 -12.95 2.58
C GLN A 12 -14.91 -11.99 3.72
N ARG A 13 -14.01 -11.16 4.21
CA ARG A 13 -14.24 -10.21 5.31
C ARG A 13 -14.34 -8.78 4.84
N ALA A 14 -13.85 -8.48 3.65
CA ALA A 14 -13.86 -7.17 3.05
C ALA A 14 -15.23 -6.84 2.45
N LYS A 15 -15.57 -5.54 2.39
CA LYS A 15 -16.81 -5.05 1.79
C LYS A 15 -16.51 -3.82 0.93
N GLY A 16 -17.36 -3.60 -0.09
CA GLY A 16 -17.23 -2.44 -0.96
C GLY A 16 -15.88 -2.37 -1.67
N PRO A 17 -15.26 -1.19 -1.78
CA PRO A 17 -14.02 -0.98 -2.53
C PRO A 17 -12.87 -1.91 -2.10
N ASP A 18 -12.80 -2.27 -0.83
CA ASP A 18 -11.78 -3.17 -0.30
C ASP A 18 -11.90 -4.58 -0.89
N ALA A 19 -13.13 -5.06 -1.11
CA ALA A 19 -13.38 -6.34 -1.75
C ALA A 19 -12.96 -6.31 -3.22
N ASP A 20 -13.25 -5.22 -3.94
CA ASP A 20 -12.91 -5.07 -5.36
C ASP A 20 -11.39 -5.10 -5.59
N ILE A 21 -10.62 -4.49 -4.70
CA ILE A 21 -9.15 -4.55 -4.73
C ILE A 21 -8.66 -5.99 -4.60
N LEU A 22 -9.16 -6.70 -3.59
CA LEU A 22 -8.74 -8.07 -3.31
C LEU A 22 -9.15 -9.02 -4.44
N LEU A 23 -10.34 -8.83 -5.03
CA LEU A 23 -10.79 -9.61 -6.19
C LEU A 23 -9.90 -9.35 -7.41
N PHE A 24 -9.51 -8.09 -7.67
CA PHE A 24 -8.56 -7.78 -8.73
C PHE A 24 -7.21 -8.45 -8.51
N GLN A 25 -6.68 -8.42 -7.29
CA GLN A 25 -5.41 -9.08 -6.95
C GLN A 25 -5.48 -10.61 -7.12
N ILE A 26 -6.63 -11.22 -6.78
CA ILE A 26 -6.85 -12.65 -7.00
C ILE A 26 -6.91 -12.95 -8.51
N ALA A 27 -7.67 -12.16 -9.27
CA ALA A 27 -7.79 -12.33 -10.71
C ALA A 27 -6.44 -12.22 -11.42
N LEU A 28 -5.58 -11.27 -11.01
CA LEU A 28 -4.22 -11.14 -11.56
C LEU A 28 -3.37 -12.40 -11.30
N LEU A 29 -3.44 -12.97 -10.10
CA LEU A 29 -2.73 -14.21 -9.78
C LEU A 29 -3.31 -15.45 -10.48
N GLU A 30 -4.49 -15.34 -11.09
CA GLU A 30 -5.15 -16.37 -11.88
C GLU A 30 -5.02 -16.12 -13.39
N ASP A 31 -4.55 -14.95 -13.79
CA ASP A 31 -4.34 -14.58 -15.18
C ASP A 31 -3.20 -15.38 -15.81
N GLU A 32 -3.51 -16.06 -16.91
CA GLU A 32 -2.54 -16.91 -17.61
C GLU A 32 -1.38 -16.09 -18.20
N SER A 33 -1.65 -14.87 -18.68
CA SER A 33 -0.60 -14.04 -19.26
C SER A 33 0.40 -13.62 -18.18
N PHE A 34 -0.08 -13.28 -16.98
CA PHE A 34 0.76 -12.91 -15.85
C PHE A 34 1.58 -14.11 -15.35
N THR A 35 0.94 -15.27 -15.19
CA THR A 35 1.64 -16.48 -14.70
C THR A 35 2.62 -17.05 -15.72
N ASN A 36 2.30 -17.00 -17.02
CA ASN A 36 3.20 -17.41 -18.09
C ASN A 36 4.43 -16.51 -18.18
N GLU A 37 4.26 -15.17 -18.08
CA GLU A 37 5.38 -14.20 -18.04
C GLU A 37 6.37 -14.54 -16.93
N ILE A 38 5.87 -14.85 -15.72
CA ILE A 38 6.72 -15.30 -14.60
C ILE A 38 7.42 -16.63 -14.94
N GLY A 39 6.67 -17.57 -15.51
CA GLY A 39 7.19 -18.88 -15.92
C GLY A 39 8.33 -18.79 -16.94
N ASP A 40 8.18 -17.90 -17.92
CA ASP A 40 9.19 -17.65 -18.96
C ASP A 40 10.50 -17.10 -18.37
N TYR A 41 10.40 -16.16 -17.41
CA TYR A 41 11.61 -15.67 -16.72
C TYR A 41 12.29 -16.74 -15.88
N ILE A 42 11.51 -17.59 -15.21
CA ILE A 42 12.08 -18.73 -14.46
C ILE A 42 12.74 -19.72 -15.41
N ALA A 43 12.12 -20.04 -16.55
CA ALA A 43 12.68 -20.91 -17.56
C ALA A 43 13.98 -20.34 -18.16
N ALA A 44 14.08 -19.00 -18.24
CA ALA A 44 15.30 -18.30 -18.66
C ALA A 44 16.37 -18.20 -17.55
N GLY A 45 16.16 -18.84 -16.39
CA GLY A 45 17.12 -18.92 -15.29
C GLY A 45 16.99 -17.83 -14.22
N ALA A 46 15.94 -17.02 -14.23
CA ALA A 46 15.71 -16.06 -13.17
C ALA A 46 15.24 -16.74 -11.88
N GLY A 47 15.69 -16.23 -10.72
CA GLY A 47 15.12 -16.63 -9.43
C GLY A 47 13.66 -16.20 -9.32
N GLY A 48 12.85 -16.94 -8.53
CA GLY A 48 11.42 -16.72 -8.43
C GLY A 48 11.03 -15.28 -8.06
N ALA A 49 11.69 -14.66 -7.07
CA ALA A 49 11.46 -13.27 -6.70
C ALA A 49 11.75 -12.30 -7.86
N ALA A 50 12.91 -12.47 -8.52
CA ALA A 50 13.29 -11.64 -9.66
C ALA A 50 12.34 -11.80 -10.86
N ALA A 51 11.81 -13.00 -11.09
CA ALA A 51 10.81 -13.25 -12.13
C ALA A 51 9.49 -12.50 -11.86
N VAL A 52 9.01 -12.53 -10.61
CA VAL A 52 7.83 -11.79 -10.19
C VAL A 52 8.05 -10.28 -10.34
N GLU A 53 9.18 -9.73 -9.91
CA GLU A 53 9.52 -8.31 -10.04
C GLU A 53 9.56 -7.84 -11.50
N ARG A 54 10.09 -8.68 -12.41
CA ARG A 54 10.07 -8.38 -13.85
C ARG A 54 8.66 -8.37 -14.43
N ALA A 55 7.84 -9.36 -14.12
CA ALA A 55 6.45 -9.39 -14.52
C ALA A 55 5.68 -8.18 -13.95
N GLU A 56 5.91 -7.79 -12.69
CA GLU A 56 5.36 -6.58 -12.09
C GLU A 56 5.67 -5.34 -12.94
N GLN A 57 6.93 -5.14 -13.33
CA GLN A 57 7.34 -3.97 -14.12
C GLN A 57 6.56 -3.86 -15.43
N ILE A 58 6.32 -5.00 -16.11
CA ILE A 58 5.57 -5.04 -17.36
C ILE A 58 4.10 -4.73 -17.11
N PHE A 59 3.47 -5.46 -16.20
CA PHE A 59 2.01 -5.33 -15.99
C PHE A 59 1.64 -4.00 -15.33
N ALA A 60 2.36 -3.57 -14.30
CA ALA A 60 2.17 -2.25 -13.70
C ALA A 60 2.51 -1.12 -14.68
N GLY A 61 3.55 -1.29 -15.50
CA GLY A 61 3.93 -0.32 -16.53
C GLY A 61 2.86 -0.12 -17.58
N ARG A 62 2.20 -1.19 -18.04
CA ARG A 62 1.07 -1.09 -18.98
C ARG A 62 -0.07 -0.26 -18.40
N LEU A 63 -0.43 -0.48 -17.15
CA LEU A 63 -1.51 0.26 -16.47
C LEU A 63 -1.14 1.73 -16.24
N LYS A 64 0.11 2.03 -15.89
CA LYS A 64 0.59 3.41 -15.69
C LYS A 64 0.49 4.30 -16.92
N ASN A 65 0.53 3.70 -18.11
CA ASN A 65 0.50 4.42 -19.39
C ASN A 65 -0.91 4.62 -19.96
N VAL A 66 -1.95 4.28 -19.22
CA VAL A 66 -3.35 4.49 -19.62
C VAL A 66 -3.78 5.90 -19.22
N ASP A 67 -4.57 6.58 -20.04
CA ASP A 67 -5.03 7.96 -19.77
C ASP A 67 -6.06 8.06 -18.64
N ASP A 68 -6.70 6.96 -18.28
CA ASP A 68 -7.67 6.88 -17.18
C ASP A 68 -6.95 6.77 -15.82
N GLU A 69 -7.16 7.75 -14.93
CA GLU A 69 -6.52 7.81 -13.61
C GLU A 69 -6.93 6.63 -12.72
N TYR A 70 -8.18 6.18 -12.80
CA TYR A 70 -8.65 5.03 -12.01
C TYR A 70 -7.95 3.73 -12.45
N ILE A 71 -7.73 3.56 -13.76
CA ILE A 71 -6.98 2.42 -14.29
C ILE A 71 -5.50 2.53 -13.91
N ARG A 72 -4.91 3.74 -13.95
CA ARG A 72 -3.52 3.95 -13.50
C ARG A 72 -3.30 3.53 -12.06
N GLU A 73 -4.26 3.82 -11.18
CA GLU A 73 -4.18 3.41 -9.76
C GLU A 73 -4.15 1.88 -9.58
N ARG A 74 -4.71 1.11 -10.51
CA ARG A 74 -4.61 -0.36 -10.50
C ARG A 74 -3.17 -0.87 -10.61
N SER A 75 -2.24 -0.06 -11.11
CA SER A 75 -0.82 -0.40 -11.10
C SER A 75 -0.28 -0.60 -9.68
N VAL A 76 -0.84 0.10 -8.70
CA VAL A 76 -0.48 -0.04 -7.27
C VAL A 76 -0.93 -1.40 -6.73
N ASP A 77 -2.10 -1.88 -7.18
CA ASP A 77 -2.63 -3.20 -6.78
C ASP A 77 -1.73 -4.32 -7.34
N VAL A 78 -1.22 -4.15 -8.57
CA VAL A 78 -0.23 -5.07 -9.16
C VAL A 78 1.04 -5.11 -8.31
N CYS A 79 1.58 -3.95 -7.95
CA CYS A 79 2.78 -3.86 -7.11
C CYS A 79 2.54 -4.49 -5.71
N ASP A 80 1.37 -4.28 -5.12
CA ASP A 80 1.03 -4.82 -3.80
C ASP A 80 0.97 -6.34 -3.80
N VAL A 81 0.32 -6.95 -4.81
CA VAL A 81 0.22 -8.40 -4.89
C VAL A 81 1.56 -9.05 -5.24
N CYS A 82 2.36 -8.42 -6.11
CA CYS A 82 3.72 -8.91 -6.43
C CYS A 82 4.62 -8.86 -5.20
N ARG A 83 4.63 -7.75 -4.45
CA ARG A 83 5.34 -7.64 -3.17
C ARG A 83 4.94 -8.75 -2.21
N ARG A 84 3.65 -9.08 -2.13
CA ARG A 84 3.16 -10.20 -1.32
C ARG A 84 3.73 -11.53 -1.76
N VAL A 85 3.77 -11.80 -3.06
CA VAL A 85 4.33 -13.05 -3.60
C VAL A 85 5.83 -13.15 -3.30
N VAL A 86 6.57 -12.06 -3.49
CA VAL A 86 8.01 -11.99 -3.19
C VAL A 86 8.28 -12.23 -1.71
N ASP A 87 7.52 -11.58 -0.80
CA ASP A 87 7.66 -11.80 0.64
C ASP A 87 7.45 -13.27 1.03
N ILE A 88 6.48 -13.95 0.40
CA ILE A 88 6.24 -15.38 0.63
C ILE A 88 7.40 -16.23 0.11
N LEU A 89 7.92 -15.92 -1.09
CA LEU A 89 9.05 -16.65 -1.70
C LEU A 89 10.32 -16.51 -0.86
N ASP A 90 10.57 -15.33 -0.32
CA ASP A 90 11.72 -15.03 0.52
C ASP A 90 11.54 -15.48 1.98
N GLY A 91 10.40 -16.08 2.33
CA GLY A 91 10.09 -16.47 3.71
C GLY A 91 10.01 -15.31 4.67
N ARG A 92 9.80 -14.09 4.17
CA ARG A 92 9.68 -12.89 5.01
C ARG A 92 8.31 -12.89 5.71
N PRO A 93 8.28 -12.71 7.05
CA PRO A 93 7.02 -12.57 7.73
C PRO A 93 6.35 -11.26 7.27
N ARG A 94 5.05 -11.34 6.99
CA ARG A 94 4.26 -10.17 6.65
C ARG A 94 4.40 -9.11 7.75
N ARG A 95 4.94 -7.95 7.42
CA ARG A 95 5.02 -6.83 8.35
C ARG A 95 3.61 -6.30 8.61
N ARG A 96 2.99 -6.78 9.68
CA ARG A 96 1.78 -6.12 10.20
C ARG A 96 2.20 -4.86 10.93
N LEU A 97 1.69 -3.74 10.52
CA LEU A 97 1.92 -2.49 11.22
C LEU A 97 1.27 -2.55 12.60
N HIS A 98 2.08 -2.66 13.64
CA HIS A 98 1.61 -2.67 15.03
C HIS A 98 1.82 -1.30 15.65
N LEU A 99 0.73 -0.54 15.76
CA LEU A 99 0.74 0.76 16.41
C LEU A 99 0.60 0.58 17.92
N LYS A 100 1.60 1.02 18.68
CA LYS A 100 1.56 0.99 20.16
C LYS A 100 0.67 2.07 20.75
N ARG A 101 0.31 3.08 19.95
CA ARG A 101 -0.54 4.23 20.33
C ARG A 101 -1.17 4.86 19.09
N PRO A 102 -2.27 5.62 19.25
CA PRO A 102 -2.87 6.37 18.15
C PRO A 102 -1.83 7.28 17.47
N SER A 103 -1.70 7.17 16.14
CA SER A 103 -0.64 7.82 15.37
C SER A 103 -1.13 8.28 14.00
N ILE A 104 -0.49 9.32 13.46
CA ILE A 104 -0.56 9.66 12.04
C ILE A 104 0.46 8.77 11.33
N LEU A 105 0.02 8.07 10.30
CA LEU A 105 0.88 7.26 9.45
C LEU A 105 1.39 8.12 8.29
N VAL A 106 2.68 7.98 8.01
CA VAL A 106 3.34 8.73 6.95
C VAL A 106 4.13 7.75 6.08
N ALA A 107 3.91 7.81 4.79
CA ALA A 107 4.57 6.94 3.81
C ALA A 107 4.81 7.70 2.51
N ASP A 108 5.74 7.21 1.70
CA ASP A 108 5.84 7.64 0.30
C ASP A 108 4.55 7.29 -0.45
N ARG A 109 4.09 6.04 -0.30
CA ARG A 109 2.82 5.52 -0.81
C ARG A 109 2.26 4.48 0.16
N PHE A 110 0.94 4.41 0.27
CA PHE A 110 0.24 3.33 0.97
C PHE A 110 -0.21 2.25 -0.01
N PHE A 111 0.09 1.02 0.32
CA PHE A 111 -0.47 -0.12 -0.40
C PHE A 111 -1.76 -0.60 0.30
N PRO A 112 -2.72 -1.14 -0.46
CA PRO A 112 -3.95 -1.67 0.13
C PRO A 112 -3.68 -2.64 1.29
N SER A 113 -2.70 -3.53 1.11
CA SER A 113 -2.33 -4.51 2.14
C SER A 113 -1.81 -3.91 3.45
N ASP A 114 -1.22 -2.72 3.40
CA ASP A 114 -0.76 -2.01 4.60
C ASP A 114 -1.96 -1.53 5.44
N LEU A 115 -3.05 -1.15 4.77
CA LEU A 115 -4.24 -0.58 5.41
C LEU A 115 -5.22 -1.63 5.92
N PHE A 116 -5.38 -2.77 5.24
CA PHE A 116 -6.29 -3.85 5.66
C PHE A 116 -6.01 -4.43 7.04
N SER A 117 -4.77 -4.31 7.52
CA SER A 117 -4.35 -4.86 8.82
C SER A 117 -4.41 -3.85 9.96
N LEU A 118 -4.78 -2.59 9.68
CA LEU A 118 -4.76 -1.52 10.68
C LEU A 118 -5.98 -1.54 11.59
N ASP A 119 -5.74 -1.36 12.88
CA ASP A 119 -6.83 -1.00 13.81
C ASP A 119 -7.17 0.48 13.57
N ARG A 120 -8.37 0.72 13.01
CA ARG A 120 -8.92 2.05 12.74
C ARG A 120 -8.77 3.01 13.94
N ARG A 121 -8.95 2.53 15.16
CA ARG A 121 -8.88 3.34 16.39
C ARG A 121 -7.47 3.85 16.69
N MET A 122 -6.46 3.21 16.10
CA MET A 122 -5.06 3.55 16.28
C MET A 122 -4.54 4.49 15.20
N VAL A 123 -5.33 4.76 14.14
CA VAL A 123 -4.93 5.63 13.04
C VAL A 123 -5.63 6.99 13.18
N LEU A 124 -4.85 8.02 13.47
CA LEU A 124 -5.33 9.40 13.59
C LEU A 124 -5.38 10.12 12.24
N GLY A 125 -4.60 9.68 11.26
CA GLY A 125 -4.56 10.25 9.92
C GLY A 125 -3.55 9.54 9.04
N LEU A 126 -3.66 9.75 7.73
CA LEU A 126 -2.73 9.27 6.70
C LEU A 126 -2.10 10.46 5.99
N ALA A 127 -0.81 10.37 5.67
CA ALA A 127 -0.10 11.38 4.89
C ALA A 127 0.86 10.69 3.92
N SER A 128 0.79 11.03 2.61
CA SER A 128 1.64 10.39 1.60
C SER A 128 2.09 11.36 0.51
N ASP A 129 3.22 11.01 -0.14
CA ASP A 129 3.79 11.79 -1.22
C ASP A 129 3.20 11.44 -2.58
N GLN A 130 3.00 10.16 -2.86
CA GLN A 130 2.68 9.66 -4.20
C GLN A 130 1.23 9.20 -4.39
N ASP A 131 0.43 9.09 -3.33
CA ASP A 131 -0.99 8.75 -3.47
C ASP A 131 -1.76 9.92 -4.08
N SER A 132 -2.80 9.61 -4.86
CA SER A 132 -3.75 10.59 -5.39
C SER A 132 -5.05 10.61 -4.56
N THR A 133 -5.92 11.58 -4.85
CA THR A 133 -7.24 11.68 -4.18
C THR A 133 -8.18 10.54 -4.57
N VAL A 134 -7.89 9.82 -5.66
CA VAL A 134 -8.61 8.63 -6.15
C VAL A 134 -7.87 7.34 -5.84
N SER A 135 -6.71 7.40 -5.18
CA SER A 135 -5.98 6.22 -4.76
C SER A 135 -6.80 5.37 -3.78
N HIS A 136 -6.52 4.07 -3.76
CA HIS A 136 -7.18 3.17 -2.81
C HIS A 136 -6.95 3.60 -1.37
N ALA A 137 -5.77 4.11 -1.04
CA ALA A 137 -5.48 4.64 0.29
C ALA A 137 -6.40 5.81 0.65
N ALA A 138 -6.63 6.76 -0.26
CA ALA A 138 -7.51 7.90 -0.05
C ALA A 138 -8.98 7.46 0.07
N ILE A 139 -9.42 6.51 -0.76
CA ILE A 139 -10.78 5.95 -0.73
C ILE A 139 -11.02 5.22 0.59
N MET A 140 -10.10 4.35 1.00
CA MET A 140 -10.17 3.63 2.28
C MET A 140 -10.16 4.57 3.48
N ALA A 141 -9.28 5.57 3.50
CA ALA A 141 -9.24 6.57 4.54
C ALA A 141 -10.60 7.28 4.69
N ARG A 142 -11.19 7.67 3.56
CA ARG A 142 -12.50 8.33 3.52
C ARG A 142 -13.62 7.41 4.04
N SER A 143 -13.65 6.15 3.60
CA SER A 143 -14.66 5.17 4.06
C SER A 143 -14.56 4.88 5.56
N MET A 144 -13.34 4.94 6.10
CA MET A 144 -13.07 4.77 7.53
C MET A 144 -13.23 6.07 8.33
N GLY A 145 -13.52 7.22 7.72
CA GLY A 145 -13.52 8.53 8.36
C GLY A 145 -12.16 8.92 8.95
N ILE A 146 -11.06 8.52 8.32
CA ILE A 146 -9.69 8.88 8.69
C ILE A 146 -9.26 10.09 7.86
N PRO A 147 -8.82 11.21 8.49
CA PRO A 147 -8.27 12.34 7.75
C PRO A 147 -7.03 11.90 6.94
N ALA A 148 -6.98 12.30 5.67
CA ALA A 148 -5.84 11.98 4.80
C ALA A 148 -5.36 13.21 4.04
N VAL A 149 -4.05 13.35 3.90
CA VAL A 149 -3.38 14.33 3.04
C VAL A 149 -2.45 13.58 2.11
N VAL A 150 -2.67 13.75 0.82
CA VAL A 150 -1.91 13.07 -0.24
C VAL A 150 -1.16 14.09 -1.11
N GLN A 151 -0.28 13.63 -1.99
CA GLN A 151 0.48 14.48 -2.91
C GLN A 151 1.38 15.50 -2.21
N LEU A 152 2.07 15.09 -1.13
CA LEU A 152 2.98 15.96 -0.37
C LEU A 152 4.31 16.23 -1.08
N GLY A 153 4.57 15.61 -2.23
CA GLY A 153 5.69 15.93 -3.12
C GLY A 153 7.09 15.79 -2.49
N GLY A 154 7.33 14.72 -1.74
CA GLY A 154 8.60 14.48 -1.05
C GLY A 154 8.65 15.02 0.38
N GLY A 155 7.53 15.59 0.87
CA GLY A 155 7.44 16.13 2.23
C GLY A 155 7.63 15.06 3.32
N THR A 156 7.32 13.81 3.01
CA THR A 156 7.44 12.70 3.97
C THR A 156 8.89 12.30 4.26
N ALA A 157 9.81 12.50 3.32
CA ALA A 157 11.21 12.11 3.46
C ALA A 157 11.93 12.82 4.64
N ALA A 158 11.48 14.02 5.02
CA ALA A 158 12.03 14.79 6.13
C ALA A 158 11.49 14.34 7.50
N MET A 159 10.51 13.45 7.53
CA MET A 159 9.85 13.01 8.76
C MET A 159 10.50 11.74 9.31
N ALA A 160 10.55 11.65 10.64
CA ALA A 160 11.04 10.47 11.32
C ALA A 160 10.02 9.99 12.37
N VAL A 161 10.13 8.71 12.71
CA VAL A 161 9.29 8.12 13.77
C VAL A 161 9.46 8.88 15.08
N GLY A 162 8.34 9.28 15.67
CA GLY A 162 8.30 9.98 16.96
C GLY A 162 8.22 11.49 16.85
N HIS A 163 8.23 12.06 15.66
CA HIS A 163 7.91 13.49 15.49
C HIS A 163 6.45 13.76 15.91
N ARG A 164 6.21 14.95 16.45
CA ARG A 164 4.86 15.45 16.64
C ARG A 164 4.38 16.04 15.30
N ALA A 165 3.17 15.67 14.90
CA ALA A 165 2.59 16.20 13.68
C ALA A 165 1.13 16.64 13.92
N ILE A 166 0.70 17.61 13.13
CA ILE A 166 -0.69 18.04 12.99
C ILE A 166 -1.06 17.81 11.53
N LEU A 167 -2.09 17.03 11.31
CA LEU A 167 -2.66 16.80 9.99
C LEU A 167 -4.01 17.51 9.91
N ASP A 168 -4.10 18.45 8.97
CA ASP A 168 -5.32 19.16 8.64
C ASP A 168 -5.75 18.76 7.23
N ALA A 169 -6.73 17.86 7.15
CA ALA A 169 -7.26 17.38 5.87
C ALA A 169 -8.16 18.43 5.17
N THR A 170 -8.64 19.45 5.89
CA THR A 170 -9.47 20.51 5.30
C THR A 170 -8.62 21.47 4.46
N THR A 171 -7.45 21.82 4.96
CA THR A 171 -6.51 22.71 4.26
C THR A 171 -5.39 21.94 3.53
N ALA A 172 -5.46 20.61 3.50
CA ALA A 172 -4.46 19.71 2.92
C ALA A 172 -3.04 20.00 3.43
N ARG A 173 -2.88 20.18 4.73
CA ARG A 173 -1.61 20.54 5.37
C ARG A 173 -1.15 19.49 6.36
N LEU A 174 0.15 19.18 6.30
CA LEU A 174 0.85 18.41 7.31
C LEU A 174 1.98 19.27 7.91
N LEU A 175 1.86 19.55 9.18
CA LEU A 175 2.86 20.30 9.94
C LEU A 175 3.52 19.36 10.94
N TRP A 176 4.85 19.41 11.06
CA TRP A 176 5.58 18.59 12.05
C TRP A 176 6.71 19.35 12.70
N SER A 177 7.08 18.93 13.91
CA SER A 177 8.18 19.49 14.66
C SER A 177 9.40 18.58 14.62
N ARG A 178 10.56 19.12 14.28
CA ARG A 178 11.85 18.40 14.33
C ARG A 178 12.30 18.07 15.77
N THR A 179 11.70 18.72 16.76
CA THR A 179 12.09 18.54 18.16
C THR A 179 11.31 17.38 18.77
N VAL A 180 11.98 16.28 19.06
CA VAL A 180 11.44 15.14 19.82
C VAL A 180 11.35 15.55 21.30
N ARG A 181 10.32 16.30 21.71
CA ARG A 181 9.96 16.37 23.12
C ARG A 181 9.19 15.09 23.48
N ARG A 182 9.60 14.41 24.54
CA ARG A 182 8.90 13.24 25.10
C ARG A 182 7.46 13.62 25.45
N SER A 183 6.52 13.36 24.57
CA SER A 183 5.07 13.57 24.77
C SER A 183 4.29 12.45 24.06
N PRO A 184 3.09 12.07 24.53
CA PRO A 184 2.49 10.76 24.29
C PRO A 184 1.90 10.52 22.88
N ARG A 185 2.11 11.37 21.88
CA ARG A 185 1.60 11.16 20.52
C ARG A 185 2.76 10.96 19.56
N ARG A 186 2.85 9.81 18.90
CA ARG A 186 3.93 9.45 17.98
C ARG A 186 3.40 9.22 16.56
N THR A 187 4.22 9.62 15.60
CA THR A 187 4.07 9.31 14.18
C THR A 187 4.87 8.05 13.85
N VAL A 188 4.34 7.19 13.02
CA VAL A 188 5.03 6.00 12.50
C VAL A 188 5.23 6.18 11.00
N LYS A 189 6.45 5.97 10.50
CA LYS A 189 6.77 5.99 9.09
C LYS A 189 6.74 4.57 8.54
N LEU A 190 6.05 4.37 7.42
CA LEU A 190 6.09 3.16 6.61
C LEU A 190 7.21 3.31 5.55
N HIS A 191 8.02 2.28 5.40
CA HIS A 191 9.03 2.17 4.33
C HIS A 191 8.59 1.09 3.36
#